data_a49c859f661f046d16877ee3a1d97aa1
#
_entry.id   a49c859f661f046d16877ee3a1d97aa1
#
_cell.length_a   1.000
_cell.length_b   1.000
_cell.length_c   1.000
_cell.angle_alpha   90.00
_cell.angle_beta   90.00
_cell.angle_gamma   90.00
#
_symmetry.space_group_name_H-M   'P 1'
#
loop_
_entity.id
_entity.type
_entity.pdbx_description
1 polymer ?
#
loop_
_entity_poly.entity_id
_entity_poly.type
_entity_poly.pdbx_seq_one_letter_code
_entity_poly.pdbx_strand_id
1 'polypeptide(L)'
;MHMIMTAEAQIKDYLELLSSKAPVPGGGGASALAGALGDSLGQMVVHLTLGKKRYAQAEQDMLNYERELKRLQQEFLMLADKDAEVFAPLAECYRLPSSTEEEKAYKEKVMEERLVQASYVPLEIMEKAAEMLGILKELAEKGSVMAVSDVGVGVQFARTAIL
;
A
#
# COMPACT_ATOMS: atom_id res chain seq x y z
N MET A 1 -19.25 -7.13 -12.10
CA MET A 1 -18.13 -7.90 -11.51
C MET A 1 -17.96 -7.40 -10.08
N HIS A 2 -18.12 -8.26 -9.07
CA HIS A 2 -17.96 -7.84 -7.68
C HIS A 2 -16.48 -7.61 -7.46
N MET A 3 -16.10 -6.40 -7.10
CA MET A 3 -14.73 -6.08 -6.72
C MET A 3 -14.47 -6.73 -5.36
N ILE A 4 -13.41 -7.55 -5.28
CA ILE A 4 -13.03 -8.18 -4.02
C ILE A 4 -12.26 -7.14 -3.22
N MET A 5 -12.73 -6.81 -2.00
CA MET A 5 -12.01 -5.95 -1.07
C MET A 5 -10.74 -6.66 -0.61
N THR A 6 -9.59 -6.01 -0.75
CA THR A 6 -8.27 -6.61 -0.46
C THR A 6 -8.17 -7.14 0.96
N ALA A 7 -8.70 -6.40 1.93
CA ALA A 7 -8.68 -6.79 3.35
C ALA A 7 -9.55 -8.01 3.68
N GLU A 8 -10.56 -8.32 2.85
CA GLU A 8 -11.50 -9.42 3.06
C GLU A 8 -11.19 -10.64 2.19
N ALA A 9 -10.29 -10.49 1.22
CA ALA A 9 -9.91 -11.54 0.30
C ALA A 9 -9.06 -12.62 1.00
N GLN A 10 -9.29 -13.89 0.65
CA GLN A 10 -8.29 -14.89 0.94
C GLN A 10 -7.04 -14.62 0.10
N ILE A 11 -5.85 -14.77 0.70
CA ILE A 11 -4.57 -14.53 0.00
C ILE A 11 -4.51 -15.29 -1.32
N LYS A 12 -4.97 -16.55 -1.33
CA LYS A 12 -4.99 -17.39 -2.52
C LYS A 12 -5.82 -16.77 -3.65
N ASP A 13 -7.02 -16.30 -3.32
CA ASP A 13 -7.96 -15.75 -4.30
C ASP A 13 -7.44 -14.41 -4.85
N TYR A 14 -6.84 -13.58 -3.99
CA TYR A 14 -6.18 -12.35 -4.41
C TYR A 14 -5.03 -12.63 -5.39
N LEU A 15 -4.16 -13.60 -5.08
CA LEU A 15 -3.03 -13.97 -5.94
C LEU A 15 -3.50 -14.56 -7.28
N GLU A 16 -4.55 -15.37 -7.27
CA GLU A 16 -5.15 -15.92 -8.50
C GLU A 16 -5.70 -14.82 -9.39
N LEU A 17 -6.41 -13.85 -8.81
CA LEU A 17 -6.93 -12.71 -9.54
C LEU A 17 -5.81 -11.81 -10.08
N LEU A 18 -4.80 -11.48 -9.26
CA LEU A 18 -3.65 -10.67 -9.64
C LEU A 18 -2.85 -11.28 -10.79
N SER A 19 -2.73 -12.60 -10.84
CA SER A 19 -2.03 -13.33 -11.93
C SER A 19 -2.86 -13.49 -13.21
N SER A 20 -4.11 -13.08 -13.21
CA SER A 20 -5.04 -13.23 -14.32
C SER A 20 -4.87 -12.12 -15.38
N LYS A 21 -5.74 -12.13 -16.39
CA LYS A 21 -5.85 -11.05 -17.39
C LYS A 21 -6.81 -9.94 -16.96
N ALA A 22 -7.32 -9.98 -15.73
CA ALA A 22 -8.17 -8.92 -15.20
C ALA A 22 -7.39 -7.60 -15.13
N PRO A 23 -8.01 -6.45 -15.42
CA PRO A 23 -7.36 -5.16 -15.37
C PRO A 23 -7.00 -4.74 -13.93
N VAL A 24 -7.67 -5.30 -12.93
CA VAL A 24 -7.48 -5.05 -11.50
C VAL A 24 -7.68 -6.36 -10.71
N PRO A 25 -6.95 -6.56 -9.56
CA PRO A 25 -5.93 -5.68 -9.03
C PRO A 25 -4.67 -5.66 -9.90
N GLY A 26 -3.88 -4.59 -9.79
CA GLY A 26 -2.61 -4.41 -10.48
C GLY A 26 -1.44 -4.11 -9.54
N GLY A 27 -0.38 -3.55 -10.11
CA GLY A 27 0.85 -3.23 -9.37
C GLY A 27 0.63 -2.24 -8.23
N GLY A 28 -0.25 -1.24 -8.40
CA GLY A 28 -0.57 -0.27 -7.36
C GLY A 28 -1.21 -0.91 -6.13
N GLY A 29 -2.26 -1.72 -6.34
CA GLY A 29 -2.87 -2.49 -5.25
C GLY A 29 -1.89 -3.45 -4.57
N ALA A 30 -1.03 -4.12 -5.35
CA ALA A 30 0.00 -5.02 -4.82
C ALA A 30 1.07 -4.26 -4.01
N SER A 31 1.47 -3.06 -4.43
CA SER A 31 2.43 -2.22 -3.69
C SER A 31 1.85 -1.69 -2.38
N ALA A 32 0.57 -1.29 -2.37
CA ALA A 32 -0.13 -0.92 -1.15
C ALA A 32 -0.24 -2.10 -0.16
N LEU A 33 -0.55 -3.31 -0.65
CA LEU A 33 -0.56 -4.51 0.18
C LEU A 33 0.83 -4.82 0.73
N ALA A 34 1.90 -4.63 -0.04
CA ALA A 34 3.28 -4.74 0.45
C ALA A 34 3.54 -3.73 1.57
N GLY A 35 3.07 -2.49 1.44
CA GLY A 35 3.10 -1.50 2.51
C GLY A 35 2.43 -1.98 3.80
N ALA A 36 1.22 -2.55 3.70
CA ALA A 36 0.50 -3.12 4.84
C ALA A 36 1.25 -4.27 5.53
N LEU A 37 1.95 -5.11 4.75
CA LEU A 37 2.80 -6.18 5.29
C LEU A 37 3.99 -5.61 6.07
N GLY A 38 4.68 -4.61 5.48
CA GLY A 38 5.79 -3.92 6.14
C GLY A 38 5.37 -3.24 7.44
N ASP A 39 4.21 -2.60 7.43
CA ASP A 39 3.60 -1.99 8.60
C ASP A 39 3.33 -3.02 9.71
N SER A 40 2.73 -4.16 9.35
CA SER A 40 2.43 -5.24 10.30
C SER A 40 3.70 -5.77 10.97
N LEU A 41 4.81 -5.84 10.26
CA LEU A 41 6.12 -6.19 10.85
C LEU A 41 6.59 -5.10 11.83
N GLY A 42 6.40 -3.83 11.50
CA GLY A 42 6.65 -2.72 12.43
C GLY A 42 5.83 -2.85 13.72
N GLN A 43 4.53 -3.12 13.61
CA GLN A 43 3.65 -3.36 14.77
C GLN A 43 4.12 -4.56 15.60
N MET A 44 4.56 -5.64 14.96
CA MET A 44 5.12 -6.79 15.67
C MET A 44 6.35 -6.39 16.50
N VAL A 45 7.27 -5.60 15.95
CA VAL A 45 8.44 -5.10 16.68
C VAL A 45 8.04 -4.24 17.87
N VAL A 46 7.05 -3.37 17.72
CA VAL A 46 6.47 -2.58 18.82
C VAL A 46 5.98 -3.51 19.94
N HIS A 47 5.15 -4.50 19.60
CA HIS A 47 4.59 -5.44 20.58
C HIS A 47 5.66 -6.29 21.26
N LEU A 48 6.75 -6.62 20.57
CA LEU A 48 7.89 -7.34 21.14
C LEU A 48 8.77 -6.46 22.03
N THR A 49 8.57 -5.14 22.01
CA THR A 49 9.33 -4.16 22.80
C THR A 49 8.57 -3.73 24.04
N LEU A 50 7.26 -3.49 23.91
CA LEU A 50 6.38 -3.02 24.99
C LEU A 50 6.42 -3.92 26.24
N GLY A 51 6.36 -3.30 27.43
CA GLY A 51 6.29 -3.98 28.73
C GLY A 51 7.60 -4.64 29.16
N LYS A 52 8.68 -4.55 28.40
CA LYS A 52 9.97 -5.11 28.78
C LYS A 52 10.82 -4.08 29.54
N LYS A 53 11.26 -4.41 30.74
CA LYS A 53 12.10 -3.53 31.60
C LYS A 53 13.31 -2.97 30.86
N ARG A 54 13.93 -3.75 29.96
CA ARG A 54 15.09 -3.33 29.16
C ARG A 54 14.79 -2.13 28.28
N TYR A 55 13.53 -1.99 27.81
CA TYR A 55 13.09 -0.96 26.87
C TYR A 55 12.15 0.06 27.50
N ALA A 56 12.10 0.15 28.84
CA ALA A 56 11.18 1.03 29.56
C ALA A 56 11.30 2.51 29.15
N GLN A 57 12.51 2.95 28.75
CA GLN A 57 12.72 4.33 28.28
C GLN A 57 12.05 4.61 26.91
N ALA A 58 11.81 3.58 26.11
CA ALA A 58 11.16 3.69 24.82
C ALA A 58 9.64 3.44 24.86
N GLU A 59 9.07 3.15 26.04
CA GLU A 59 7.66 2.76 26.22
C GLU A 59 6.69 3.76 25.55
N GLN A 60 6.88 5.06 25.81
CA GLN A 60 5.98 6.09 25.25
C GLN A 60 6.15 6.21 23.72
N ASP A 61 7.36 6.09 23.21
CA ASP A 61 7.62 6.09 21.78
C ASP A 61 6.91 4.89 21.11
N MET A 62 7.03 3.70 21.71
CA MET A 62 6.37 2.48 21.19
C MET A 62 4.86 2.63 21.14
N LEU A 63 4.22 3.20 22.15
CA LEU A 63 2.78 3.47 22.17
C LEU A 63 2.36 4.45 21.05
N ASN A 64 3.19 5.45 20.78
CA ASN A 64 2.95 6.39 19.71
C ASN A 64 3.09 5.70 18.33
N TYR A 65 4.15 4.92 18.14
CA TYR A 65 4.37 4.17 16.89
C TYR A 65 3.27 3.14 16.66
N GLU A 66 2.79 2.45 17.68
CA GLU A 66 1.65 1.52 17.56
C GLU A 66 0.42 2.19 16.95
N ARG A 67 0.08 3.38 17.47
CA ARG A 67 -1.09 4.14 16.99
C ARG A 67 -0.91 4.56 15.53
N GLU A 68 0.26 5.10 15.18
CA GLU A 68 0.55 5.55 13.83
C GLU A 68 0.61 4.39 12.83
N LEU A 69 1.25 3.28 13.18
CA LEU A 69 1.29 2.08 12.34
C LEU A 69 -0.10 1.48 12.13
N LYS A 70 -0.95 1.40 13.17
CA LYS A 70 -2.35 0.96 13.01
C LYS A 70 -3.13 1.83 12.02
N ARG A 71 -2.92 3.15 12.06
CA ARG A 71 -3.53 4.07 11.10
C ARG A 71 -3.01 3.80 9.68
N LEU A 72 -1.69 3.73 9.50
CA LEU A 72 -1.06 3.47 8.20
C LEU A 72 -1.50 2.13 7.60
N GLN A 73 -1.62 1.08 8.40
CA GLN A 73 -2.11 -0.23 7.94
C GLN A 73 -3.49 -0.13 7.30
N GLN A 74 -4.42 0.58 7.96
CA GLN A 74 -5.76 0.77 7.43
C GLN A 74 -5.73 1.61 6.14
N GLU A 75 -4.90 2.64 6.09
CA GLU A 75 -4.74 3.48 4.90
C GLU A 75 -4.16 2.68 3.72
N PHE A 76 -3.16 1.84 3.92
CA PHE A 76 -2.64 0.96 2.88
C PHE A 76 -3.70 0.00 2.31
N LEU A 77 -4.52 -0.61 3.19
CA LEU A 77 -5.59 -1.50 2.75
C LEU A 77 -6.65 -0.74 1.94
N MET A 78 -7.04 0.46 2.39
CA MET A 78 -7.95 1.31 1.62
C MET A 78 -7.36 1.75 0.28
N LEU A 79 -6.07 2.07 0.23
CA LEU A 79 -5.39 2.47 -0.99
C LEU A 79 -5.26 1.33 -1.99
N ALA A 80 -5.11 0.07 -1.52
CA ALA A 80 -5.12 -1.10 -2.39
C ALA A 80 -6.45 -1.25 -3.15
N ASP A 81 -7.58 -1.01 -2.47
CA ASP A 81 -8.89 -1.05 -3.08
C ASP A 81 -9.14 0.17 -3.97
N LYS A 82 -8.74 1.36 -3.50
CA LYS A 82 -8.87 2.61 -4.25
C LYS A 82 -8.09 2.60 -5.57
N ASP A 83 -6.90 1.96 -5.61
CA ASP A 83 -6.14 1.77 -6.84
C ASP A 83 -6.97 1.03 -7.89
N ALA A 84 -7.62 -0.06 -7.50
CA ALA A 84 -8.50 -0.81 -8.39
C ALA A 84 -9.71 0.00 -8.85
N GLU A 85 -10.32 0.80 -7.95
CA GLU A 85 -11.48 1.65 -8.26
C GLU A 85 -11.16 2.73 -9.28
N VAL A 86 -10.01 3.40 -9.16
CA VAL A 86 -9.64 4.49 -10.07
C VAL A 86 -9.06 3.98 -11.38
N PHE A 87 -8.43 2.80 -11.38
CA PHE A 87 -7.85 2.21 -12.57
C PHE A 87 -8.89 1.54 -13.48
N ALA A 88 -9.96 0.96 -12.95
CA ALA A 88 -10.97 0.28 -13.75
C ALA A 88 -11.61 1.20 -14.84
N PRO A 89 -12.01 2.46 -14.54
CA PRO A 89 -12.50 3.37 -15.58
C PRO A 89 -11.43 3.75 -16.62
N LEU A 90 -10.16 3.86 -16.21
CA LEU A 90 -9.05 4.10 -17.14
C LEU A 90 -8.87 2.91 -18.11
N ALA A 91 -8.94 1.69 -17.59
CA ALA A 91 -8.85 0.48 -18.42
C ALA A 91 -9.95 0.42 -19.49
N GLU A 92 -11.16 0.90 -19.19
CA GLU A 92 -12.25 1.00 -20.19
C GLU A 92 -11.96 2.03 -21.29
N CYS A 93 -11.23 3.12 -20.98
CA CYS A 93 -10.87 4.13 -21.99
C CYS A 93 -10.01 3.56 -23.13
N TYR A 94 -9.21 2.52 -22.89
CA TYR A 94 -8.44 1.88 -23.96
C TYR A 94 -9.31 1.26 -25.06
N ARG A 95 -10.56 0.90 -24.74
CA ARG A 95 -11.53 0.29 -25.65
C ARG A 95 -12.36 1.30 -26.42
N LEU A 96 -12.24 2.61 -26.11
CA LEU A 96 -12.96 3.65 -26.81
C LEU A 96 -12.59 3.66 -28.30
N PRO A 97 -13.56 3.91 -29.21
CA PRO A 97 -13.31 4.03 -30.64
C PRO A 97 -12.29 5.14 -30.93
N SER A 98 -11.54 4.97 -32.00
CA SER A 98 -10.52 5.91 -32.46
C SER A 98 -10.35 5.91 -33.98
N SER A 99 -11.46 5.69 -34.70
CA SER A 99 -11.47 5.59 -36.16
C SER A 99 -11.55 6.96 -36.87
N THR A 100 -12.18 7.94 -36.23
CA THR A 100 -12.29 9.32 -36.70
C THR A 100 -11.45 10.28 -35.87
N GLU A 101 -11.14 11.46 -36.36
CA GLU A 101 -10.40 12.50 -35.62
C GLU A 101 -11.18 12.98 -34.38
N GLU A 102 -12.50 13.02 -34.48
CA GLU A 102 -13.37 13.39 -33.35
C GLU A 102 -13.33 12.31 -32.25
N GLU A 103 -13.38 11.04 -32.63
CA GLU A 103 -13.26 9.91 -31.68
C GLU A 103 -11.87 9.89 -31.00
N LYS A 104 -10.81 10.15 -31.76
CA LYS A 104 -9.45 10.24 -31.18
C LYS A 104 -9.32 11.36 -30.18
N ALA A 105 -9.77 12.56 -30.53
CA ALA A 105 -9.72 13.73 -29.65
C ALA A 105 -10.55 13.50 -28.36
N TYR A 106 -11.71 12.87 -28.47
CA TYR A 106 -12.55 12.50 -27.32
C TYR A 106 -11.83 11.49 -26.43
N LYS A 107 -11.28 10.41 -27.03
CA LYS A 107 -10.54 9.37 -26.33
C LYS A 107 -9.33 9.94 -25.58
N GLU A 108 -8.53 10.78 -26.23
CA GLU A 108 -7.35 11.42 -25.62
C GLU A 108 -7.74 12.27 -24.42
N LYS A 109 -8.77 13.10 -24.55
CA LYS A 109 -9.26 13.93 -23.44
C LYS A 109 -9.70 13.09 -22.23
N VAL A 110 -10.55 12.07 -22.46
CA VAL A 110 -11.05 11.22 -21.38
C VAL A 110 -9.91 10.42 -20.74
N MET A 111 -8.99 9.92 -21.55
CA MET A 111 -7.82 9.20 -21.04
C MET A 111 -6.94 10.09 -20.16
N GLU A 112 -6.67 11.33 -20.57
CA GLU A 112 -5.87 12.27 -19.79
C GLU A 112 -6.52 12.55 -18.42
N GLU A 113 -7.83 12.84 -18.40
CA GLU A 113 -8.58 13.04 -17.16
C GLU A 113 -8.48 11.83 -16.22
N ARG A 114 -8.62 10.61 -16.76
CA ARG A 114 -8.54 9.37 -15.97
C ARG A 114 -7.13 9.04 -15.51
N LEU A 115 -6.11 9.31 -16.33
CA LEU A 115 -4.70 9.15 -15.95
C LEU A 115 -4.31 10.05 -14.79
N VAL A 116 -4.73 11.32 -14.84
CA VAL A 116 -4.50 12.24 -13.72
C VAL A 116 -5.14 11.74 -12.45
N GLN A 117 -6.42 11.31 -12.51
CA GLN A 117 -7.11 10.75 -11.35
C GLN A 117 -6.41 9.49 -10.81
N ALA A 118 -5.99 8.58 -11.68
CA ALA A 118 -5.33 7.35 -11.29
C ALA A 118 -3.93 7.60 -10.70
N SER A 119 -3.23 8.67 -11.08
CA SER A 119 -1.87 8.97 -10.59
C SER A 119 -1.81 9.41 -9.12
N TYR A 120 -2.90 9.88 -8.55
CA TYR A 120 -2.91 10.31 -7.13
C TYR A 120 -2.78 9.14 -6.17
N VAL A 121 -3.32 7.96 -6.49
CA VAL A 121 -3.27 6.82 -5.58
C VAL A 121 -1.86 6.27 -5.39
N PRO A 122 -1.05 6.02 -6.44
CA PRO A 122 0.36 5.68 -6.27
C PRO A 122 1.14 6.72 -5.45
N LEU A 123 0.87 8.01 -5.66
CA LEU A 123 1.51 9.08 -4.89
C LEU A 123 1.16 8.98 -3.39
N GLU A 124 -0.12 8.77 -3.05
CA GLU A 124 -0.54 8.56 -1.67
C GLU A 124 0.15 7.32 -1.06
N ILE A 125 0.27 6.21 -1.81
CA ILE A 125 0.98 5.01 -1.35
C ILE A 125 2.45 5.33 -1.04
N MET A 126 3.13 6.06 -1.91
CA MET A 126 4.52 6.50 -1.70
C MET A 126 4.67 7.35 -0.43
N GLU A 127 3.78 8.31 -0.22
CA GLU A 127 3.77 9.17 0.98
C GLU A 127 3.60 8.35 2.26
N LYS A 128 2.65 7.42 2.29
CA LYS A 128 2.43 6.53 3.43
C LYS A 128 3.61 5.58 3.68
N ALA A 129 4.22 5.07 2.62
CA ALA A 129 5.41 4.23 2.73
C ALA A 129 6.62 5.01 3.28
N ALA A 130 6.79 6.27 2.88
CA ALA A 130 7.84 7.15 3.43
C ALA A 130 7.60 7.45 4.92
N GLU A 131 6.35 7.68 5.33
CA GLU A 131 5.96 7.88 6.72
C GLU A 131 6.26 6.62 7.56
N MET A 132 5.85 5.44 7.08
CA MET A 132 6.17 4.15 7.70
C MET A 132 7.68 3.91 7.81
N LEU A 133 8.45 4.25 6.79
CA LEU A 133 9.91 4.08 6.78
C LEU A 133 10.58 4.89 7.89
N GLY A 134 10.07 6.09 8.17
CA GLY A 134 10.52 6.90 9.32
C GLY A 134 10.33 6.17 10.65
N ILE A 135 9.18 5.53 10.86
CA ILE A 135 8.89 4.75 12.07
C ILE A 135 9.77 3.49 12.12
N LEU A 136 9.93 2.76 11.01
CA LEU A 136 10.79 1.57 10.95
C LEU A 136 12.24 1.88 11.31
N LYS A 137 12.75 3.05 10.91
CA LYS A 137 14.09 3.53 11.31
C LYS A 137 14.19 3.67 12.83
N GLU A 138 13.22 4.32 13.46
CA GLU A 138 13.19 4.46 14.92
C GLU A 138 13.07 3.10 15.63
N LEU A 139 12.30 2.17 15.07
CA LEU A 139 12.18 0.82 15.60
C LEU A 139 13.48 0.02 15.49
N ALA A 140 14.31 0.26 14.48
CA ALA A 140 15.62 -0.35 14.36
C ALA A 140 16.57 0.09 15.49
N GLU A 141 16.42 1.33 15.95
CA GLU A 141 17.28 1.92 16.99
C GLU A 141 16.76 1.64 18.41
N LYS A 142 15.44 1.72 18.62
CA LYS A 142 14.78 1.71 19.95
C LYS A 142 14.05 0.40 20.25
N GLY A 143 13.73 -0.38 19.24
CA GLY A 143 12.94 -1.60 19.36
C GLY A 143 13.72 -2.80 19.86
N SER A 144 13.04 -3.92 20.02
CA SER A 144 13.64 -5.17 20.45
C SER A 144 14.70 -5.64 19.47
N VAL A 145 15.96 -5.75 19.93
CA VAL A 145 17.08 -6.27 19.12
C VAL A 145 16.82 -7.68 18.56
N MET A 146 15.94 -8.45 19.19
CA MET A 146 15.53 -9.78 18.73
C MET A 146 14.74 -9.74 17.40
N ALA A 147 14.15 -8.60 17.09
CA ALA A 147 13.29 -8.41 15.93
C ALA A 147 13.88 -7.43 14.89
N VAL A 148 15.18 -7.12 14.97
CA VAL A 148 15.82 -6.18 14.03
C VAL A 148 15.79 -6.69 12.58
N SER A 149 15.85 -8.01 12.38
CA SER A 149 15.69 -8.62 11.05
C SER A 149 14.30 -8.37 10.44
N ASP A 150 13.26 -8.37 11.27
CA ASP A 150 11.89 -8.10 10.85
C ASP A 150 11.71 -6.63 10.44
N VAL A 151 12.38 -5.71 11.13
CA VAL A 151 12.49 -4.31 10.69
C VAL A 151 13.11 -4.24 9.29
N GLY A 152 14.19 -4.99 9.06
CA GLY A 152 14.86 -5.06 7.75
C GLY A 152 13.92 -5.54 6.64
N VAL A 153 13.13 -6.58 6.89
CA VAL A 153 12.09 -7.04 5.95
C VAL A 153 11.02 -5.96 5.75
N GLY A 154 10.57 -5.31 6.80
CA GLY A 154 9.62 -4.20 6.74
C GLY A 154 10.12 -3.05 5.85
N VAL A 155 11.41 -2.70 5.93
CA VAL A 155 12.06 -1.70 5.07
C VAL A 155 12.03 -2.11 3.59
N GLN A 156 12.24 -3.40 3.26
CA GLN A 156 12.13 -3.86 1.88
C GLN A 156 10.68 -3.77 1.35
N PHE A 157 9.70 -4.07 2.19
CA PHE A 157 8.29 -3.85 1.84
C PHE A 157 7.98 -2.36 1.64
N ALA A 158 8.50 -1.46 2.49
CA ALA A 158 8.37 -0.02 2.30
C ALA A 158 8.97 0.43 0.97
N ARG A 159 10.16 -0.08 0.62
CA ARG A 159 10.80 0.18 -0.67
C ARG A 159 9.91 -0.26 -1.84
N THR A 160 9.33 -1.46 -1.76
CA THR A 160 8.41 -1.96 -2.79
C THR A 160 7.19 -1.06 -2.94
N ALA A 161 6.65 -0.53 -1.85
CA ALA A 161 5.51 0.39 -1.88
C ALA A 161 5.85 1.79 -2.44
N ILE A 162 7.14 2.19 -2.44
CA ILE A 162 7.60 3.48 -2.97
C ILE A 162 7.89 3.40 -4.50
N LEU A 163 8.28 2.23 -4.99
CA LEU A 163 8.66 2.02 -6.41
C LEU A 163 7.46 1.84 -7.34
#